data_7e2a1173cc0ca1bb8773d7b9076a038c
#
_entry.id   7e2a1173cc0ca1bb8773d7b9076a038c
#
_cell.length_a   1.000
_cell.length_b   1.000
_cell.length_c   1.000
_cell.angle_alpha   90.00
_cell.angle_beta   90.00
_cell.angle_gamma   90.00
#
_symmetry.space_group_name_H-M   'P 1'
#
loop_
_entity.id
_entity.type
_entity.pdbx_description
1 polymer ?
#
loop_
_entity_poly.entity_id
_entity_poly.type
_entity_poly.pdbx_seq_one_letter_code
_entity_poly.pdbx_strand_id
1 'polypeptide(L)'
;MNAIGKQLQLQSNRRMSYIMIIVIVCLLFIWSITTIHFENISVNGIKIAKNIFVGLLNPDWSLLVNTTTAGVPYLLIETMAIAFLGTIVGALLAIPLAFLSASNIVPKPIAFVVRLLLIIIRTIPAIVYGLMFIRVTGPGPFAGVLTMSLTSI
;
A
#
# COMPACT_ATOMS: atom_id res chain seq x y z
N MET A 1 13.88 0.18 59.04
CA MET A 1 13.98 -0.74 57.89
C MET A 1 13.40 -0.01 56.67
N ASN A 2 14.29 0.30 55.73
CA ASN A 2 14.14 1.39 54.78
C ASN A 2 13.15 1.10 53.65
N ALA A 3 12.20 2.00 53.44
CA ALA A 3 11.24 1.97 52.31
C ALA A 3 11.89 1.78 50.93
N ILE A 4 13.13 2.22 50.79
CA ILE A 4 13.97 2.07 49.57
C ILE A 4 14.29 0.59 49.29
N GLY A 5 14.54 -0.24 50.29
CA GLY A 5 14.80 -1.68 50.09
C GLY A 5 13.61 -2.46 49.57
N LYS A 6 12.39 -2.04 49.98
CA LYS A 6 11.15 -2.65 49.53
C LYS A 6 10.78 -2.26 48.09
N GLN A 7 11.14 -1.08 47.65
CA GLN A 7 10.97 -0.65 46.27
C GLN A 7 11.95 -1.31 45.29
N LEU A 8 13.17 -1.59 45.74
CA LEU A 8 14.15 -2.34 44.93
C LEU A 8 13.80 -3.81 44.72
N GLN A 9 13.09 -4.43 45.70
CA GLN A 9 12.55 -5.80 45.55
C GLN A 9 11.31 -5.85 44.64
N LEU A 10 10.59 -4.75 44.49
CA LEU A 10 9.43 -4.63 43.58
C LEU A 10 9.83 -4.28 42.15
N GLN A 11 11.10 -3.99 41.91
CA GLN A 11 11.63 -3.82 40.57
C GLN A 11 11.68 -5.21 39.91
N SER A 12 10.49 -5.66 39.50
CA SER A 12 10.29 -6.88 38.73
C SER A 12 11.35 -6.98 37.67
N ASN A 13 11.98 -8.15 37.64
CA ASN A 13 13.09 -8.53 36.80
C ASN A 13 12.81 -8.20 35.33
N ARG A 14 12.92 -6.92 34.94
CA ARG A 14 12.70 -6.46 33.56
C ARG A 14 13.52 -7.30 32.59
N ARG A 15 14.71 -7.76 33.01
CA ARG A 15 15.56 -8.67 32.22
C ARG A 15 14.86 -10.00 31.94
N MET A 16 14.21 -10.59 32.94
CA MET A 16 13.43 -11.82 32.77
C MET A 16 12.25 -11.62 31.79
N SER A 17 11.52 -10.52 31.92
CA SER A 17 10.43 -10.22 30.99
C SER A 17 10.92 -10.02 29.56
N TYR A 18 12.04 -9.33 29.36
CA TYR A 18 12.64 -9.18 28.01
C TYR A 18 13.11 -10.52 27.45
N ILE A 19 13.77 -11.36 28.26
CA ILE A 19 14.19 -12.70 27.84
C ILE A 19 12.99 -13.55 27.46
N MET A 20 11.92 -13.52 28.26
CA MET A 20 10.69 -14.26 27.95
C MET A 20 10.06 -13.79 26.64
N ILE A 21 9.97 -12.48 26.41
CA ILE A 21 9.45 -11.92 25.14
C ILE A 21 10.32 -12.37 23.96
N ILE A 22 11.63 -12.28 24.08
CA ILE A 22 12.56 -12.71 23.02
C ILE A 22 12.38 -14.21 22.73
N VAL A 23 12.28 -15.05 23.75
CA VAL A 23 12.06 -16.50 23.57
C VAL A 23 10.72 -16.77 22.88
N ILE A 24 9.65 -16.08 23.26
CA ILE A 24 8.32 -16.24 22.62
C ILE A 24 8.40 -15.80 21.15
N VAL A 25 9.04 -14.66 20.86
CA VAL A 25 9.20 -14.19 19.49
C VAL A 25 10.04 -15.15 18.65
N CYS A 26 11.14 -15.68 19.20
CA CYS A 26 11.94 -16.70 18.53
C CYS A 26 11.16 -17.98 18.26
N LEU A 27 10.38 -18.45 19.22
CA LEU A 27 9.52 -19.64 19.05
C LEU A 27 8.47 -19.42 17.95
N LEU A 28 7.81 -18.28 17.95
CA LEU A 28 6.84 -17.92 16.90
C LEU A 28 7.52 -17.80 15.54
N PHE A 29 8.73 -17.27 15.49
CA PHE A 29 9.51 -17.17 14.26
C PHE A 29 9.89 -18.54 13.71
N ILE A 30 10.39 -19.43 14.58
CA ILE A 30 10.71 -20.82 14.22
C ILE A 30 9.46 -21.55 13.75
N TRP A 31 8.35 -21.41 14.47
CA TRP A 31 7.07 -22.01 14.04
C TRP A 31 6.62 -21.47 12.68
N SER A 32 6.71 -20.15 12.48
CA SER A 32 6.39 -19.53 11.19
C SER A 32 7.22 -20.12 10.03
N ILE A 33 8.53 -20.30 10.24
CA ILE A 33 9.42 -20.88 9.22
C ILE A 33 9.04 -22.34 8.92
N THR A 34 8.72 -23.13 9.95
CA THR A 34 8.34 -24.56 9.74
C THR A 34 6.98 -24.72 9.07
N THR A 35 6.08 -23.73 9.22
CA THR A 35 4.75 -23.76 8.59
C THR A 35 4.79 -23.32 7.13
N ILE A 36 5.80 -22.53 6.73
CA ILE A 36 5.98 -22.13 5.34
C ILE A 36 6.57 -23.31 4.57
N HIS A 37 5.73 -23.97 3.78
CA HIS A 37 6.18 -24.98 2.83
C HIS A 37 6.96 -24.30 1.71
N PHE A 38 8.28 -24.37 1.80
CA PHE A 38 9.21 -23.84 0.78
C PHE A 38 9.23 -24.66 -0.53
N GLU A 39 8.35 -25.65 -0.66
CA GLU A 39 8.29 -26.51 -1.84
C GLU A 39 8.04 -25.74 -3.15
N ASN A 40 7.57 -24.50 -3.07
CA ASN A 40 7.30 -23.63 -4.22
C ASN A 40 8.25 -22.42 -4.35
N ILE A 41 9.35 -22.35 -3.61
CA ILE A 41 10.46 -21.49 -4.05
C ILE A 41 11.06 -22.17 -5.26
N SER A 42 10.28 -22.11 -6.34
CA SER A 42 10.65 -22.70 -7.60
C SER A 42 12.00 -22.11 -8.01
N VAL A 43 12.83 -22.95 -8.64
CA VAL A 43 14.04 -22.52 -9.38
C VAL A 43 13.79 -21.26 -10.21
N ASN A 44 12.53 -21.03 -10.59
CA ASN A 44 12.03 -19.83 -11.24
C ASN A 44 12.09 -18.55 -10.36
N GLY A 45 11.88 -18.61 -9.04
CA GLY A 45 11.94 -17.43 -8.17
C GLY A 45 13.34 -16.85 -8.08
N ILE A 46 14.35 -17.69 -7.92
CA ILE A 46 15.76 -17.28 -7.91
C ILE A 46 16.18 -16.77 -9.30
N LYS A 47 15.69 -17.43 -10.37
CA LYS A 47 15.96 -17.02 -11.75
C LYS A 47 15.33 -15.66 -12.05
N ILE A 48 14.10 -15.41 -11.58
CA ILE A 48 13.42 -14.12 -11.70
C ILE A 48 14.18 -13.03 -10.94
N ALA A 49 14.57 -13.29 -9.68
CA ALA A 49 15.36 -12.35 -8.89
C ALA A 49 16.69 -12.02 -9.59
N LYS A 50 17.43 -13.01 -10.06
CA LYS A 50 18.65 -12.81 -10.82
C LYS A 50 18.42 -11.98 -12.09
N ASN A 51 17.36 -12.27 -12.84
CA ASN A 51 17.02 -11.51 -14.06
C ASN A 51 16.66 -10.06 -13.76
N ILE A 52 16.01 -9.78 -12.64
CA ILE A 52 15.71 -8.41 -12.19
C ILE A 52 17.02 -7.67 -11.89
N PHE A 53 17.95 -8.28 -11.14
CA PHE A 53 19.24 -7.66 -10.84
C PHE A 53 20.08 -7.42 -12.10
N VAL A 54 20.13 -8.41 -13.01
CA VAL A 54 20.84 -8.27 -14.27
C VAL A 54 20.21 -7.21 -15.16
N GLY A 55 18.87 -7.13 -15.22
CA GLY A 55 18.15 -6.11 -15.98
C GLY A 55 18.34 -4.69 -15.43
N LEU A 56 18.46 -4.55 -14.10
CA LEU A 56 18.77 -3.25 -13.47
C LEU A 56 20.19 -2.75 -13.82
N LEU A 57 21.14 -3.67 -13.96
CA LEU A 57 22.54 -3.34 -14.28
C LEU A 57 22.76 -3.19 -15.81
N ASN A 58 21.90 -3.78 -16.64
CA ASN A 58 21.96 -3.70 -18.08
C ASN A 58 20.64 -3.16 -18.64
N PRO A 59 20.39 -1.85 -18.55
CA PRO A 59 19.18 -1.25 -19.13
C PRO A 59 19.19 -1.38 -20.66
N ASP A 60 18.06 -1.72 -21.22
CA ASP A 60 17.88 -1.81 -22.65
C ASP A 60 17.76 -0.41 -23.24
N TRP A 61 18.88 0.12 -23.78
CA TRP A 61 18.96 1.44 -24.38
C TRP A 61 18.04 1.59 -25.59
N SER A 62 17.71 0.49 -26.26
CA SER A 62 16.80 0.53 -27.40
C SER A 62 15.38 0.90 -26.98
N LEU A 63 14.92 0.41 -25.85
CA LEU A 63 13.61 0.76 -25.27
C LEU A 63 13.58 2.18 -24.69
N LEU A 64 14.70 2.66 -24.17
CA LEU A 64 14.81 4.01 -23.59
C LEU A 64 14.67 5.12 -24.64
N VAL A 65 15.16 4.90 -25.86
CA VAL A 65 15.16 5.90 -26.95
C VAL A 65 14.01 5.68 -27.93
N ASN A 66 13.33 4.53 -27.84
CA ASN A 66 12.25 4.19 -28.74
C ASN A 66 11.01 5.08 -28.49
N THR A 67 10.57 5.78 -29.52
CA THR A 67 9.38 6.66 -29.50
C THR A 67 8.09 5.94 -29.87
N THR A 68 8.12 4.62 -30.10
CA THR A 68 6.90 3.83 -30.35
C THR A 68 6.07 3.66 -29.08
N THR A 69 4.84 3.19 -29.23
CA THR A 69 3.91 2.93 -28.11
C THR A 69 4.43 1.96 -27.04
N ALA A 70 5.46 1.18 -27.36
CA ALA A 70 6.14 0.29 -26.41
C ALA A 70 7.39 0.93 -25.77
N GLY A 71 7.78 2.13 -26.20
CA GLY A 71 8.97 2.83 -25.69
C GLY A 71 8.73 3.53 -24.36
N VAL A 72 9.79 3.65 -23.57
CA VAL A 72 9.75 4.30 -22.24
C VAL A 72 9.25 5.74 -22.30
N PRO A 73 9.64 6.60 -23.29
CA PRO A 73 9.13 7.97 -23.36
C PRO A 73 7.61 8.04 -23.54
N TYR A 74 7.05 7.19 -24.38
CA TYR A 74 5.59 7.12 -24.56
C TYR A 74 4.88 6.72 -23.26
N LEU A 75 5.35 5.66 -22.59
CA LEU A 75 4.79 5.17 -21.34
C LEU A 75 4.91 6.21 -20.20
N LEU A 76 5.97 7.00 -20.19
CA LEU A 76 6.10 8.12 -19.23
C LEU A 76 5.04 9.19 -19.47
N ILE A 77 4.83 9.62 -20.70
CA ILE A 77 3.79 10.59 -21.04
C ILE A 77 2.40 10.02 -20.69
N GLU A 78 2.16 8.77 -21.01
CA GLU A 78 0.92 8.08 -20.69
C GLU A 78 0.65 8.05 -19.17
N THR A 79 1.66 7.69 -18.37
CA THR A 79 1.52 7.70 -16.89
C THR A 79 1.30 9.10 -16.33
N MET A 80 1.96 10.12 -16.89
CA MET A 80 1.72 11.51 -16.50
C MET A 80 0.30 11.95 -16.87
N ALA A 81 -0.21 11.58 -18.04
CA ALA A 81 -1.57 11.87 -18.46
C ALA A 81 -2.61 11.19 -17.56
N ILE A 82 -2.39 9.92 -17.21
CA ILE A 82 -3.24 9.18 -16.26
C ILE A 82 -3.28 9.88 -14.89
N ALA A 83 -2.12 10.25 -14.37
CA ALA A 83 -2.02 10.94 -13.09
C ALA A 83 -2.74 12.29 -13.11
N PHE A 84 -2.52 13.08 -14.16
CA PHE A 84 -3.14 14.40 -14.30
C PHE A 84 -4.66 14.30 -14.45
N LEU A 85 -5.17 13.47 -15.35
CA LEU A 85 -6.60 13.27 -15.56
C LEU A 85 -7.26 12.67 -14.29
N GLY A 86 -6.63 11.68 -13.68
CA GLY A 86 -7.14 11.05 -12.47
C GLY A 86 -7.26 12.03 -11.31
N THR A 87 -6.27 12.90 -11.12
CA THR A 87 -6.32 13.93 -10.08
C THR A 87 -7.35 15.00 -10.35
N ILE A 88 -7.53 15.45 -11.58
CA ILE A 88 -8.56 16.43 -11.94
C ILE A 88 -9.95 15.83 -11.67
N VAL A 89 -10.22 14.64 -12.17
CA VAL A 89 -11.52 13.97 -11.96
C VAL A 89 -11.77 13.73 -10.47
N GLY A 90 -10.75 13.24 -9.75
CA GLY A 90 -10.82 13.05 -8.30
C GLY A 90 -11.09 14.35 -7.55
N ALA A 91 -10.41 15.45 -7.90
CA ALA A 91 -10.63 16.75 -7.30
C ALA A 91 -12.06 17.27 -7.56
N LEU A 92 -12.58 17.12 -8.78
CA LEU A 92 -13.95 17.51 -9.11
C LEU A 92 -14.99 16.74 -8.29
N LEU A 93 -14.75 15.45 -8.06
CA LEU A 93 -15.62 14.62 -7.20
C LEU A 93 -15.43 14.94 -5.71
N ALA A 94 -14.21 15.27 -5.29
CA ALA A 94 -13.91 15.60 -3.90
C ALA A 94 -14.60 16.89 -3.44
N ILE A 95 -14.75 17.89 -4.31
CA ILE A 95 -15.38 19.17 -3.96
C ILE A 95 -16.79 18.97 -3.39
N PRO A 96 -17.75 18.35 -4.09
CA PRO A 96 -19.10 18.16 -3.56
C PRO A 96 -19.11 17.28 -2.31
N LEU A 97 -18.26 16.24 -2.26
CA LEU A 97 -18.15 15.36 -1.09
C LEU A 97 -17.59 16.09 0.13
N ALA A 98 -16.64 17.01 -0.07
CA ALA A 98 -16.10 17.85 0.99
C ALA A 98 -17.20 18.74 1.60
N PHE A 99 -18.04 19.39 0.79
CA PHE A 99 -19.18 20.18 1.27
C PHE A 99 -20.19 19.31 2.03
N LEU A 100 -20.54 18.14 1.50
CA LEU A 100 -21.47 17.22 2.15
C LEU A 100 -20.90 16.62 3.46
N SER A 101 -19.59 16.53 3.61
CA SER A 101 -18.95 16.04 4.83
C SER A 101 -18.84 17.11 5.94
N ALA A 102 -19.07 18.40 5.60
CA ALA A 102 -18.93 19.50 6.53
C ALA A 102 -20.18 19.64 7.42
N SER A 103 -20.04 19.33 8.71
CA SER A 103 -21.16 19.38 9.69
C SER A 103 -21.64 20.79 10.01
N ASN A 104 -20.98 21.83 9.52
CA ASN A 104 -21.42 23.23 9.65
C ASN A 104 -22.38 23.65 8.52
N ILE A 105 -22.39 22.92 7.39
CA ILE A 105 -23.17 23.23 6.20
C ILE A 105 -24.35 22.28 6.06
N VAL A 106 -24.15 21.02 6.45
CA VAL A 106 -25.12 19.94 6.27
C VAL A 106 -25.51 19.35 7.63
N PRO A 107 -26.75 18.86 7.81
CA PRO A 107 -27.19 18.19 9.04
C PRO A 107 -26.24 17.06 9.45
N LYS A 108 -25.97 16.96 10.75
CA LYS A 108 -25.00 16.00 11.33
C LYS A 108 -25.15 14.56 10.81
N PRO A 109 -26.35 13.96 10.66
CA PRO A 109 -26.47 12.59 10.21
C PRO A 109 -25.98 12.40 8.75
N ILE A 110 -26.23 13.37 7.87
CA ILE A 110 -25.78 13.30 6.47
C ILE A 110 -24.25 13.44 6.41
N ALA A 111 -23.70 14.42 7.12
CA ALA A 111 -22.24 14.61 7.20
C ALA A 111 -21.54 13.37 7.76
N PHE A 112 -22.15 12.68 8.73
CA PHE A 112 -21.61 11.44 9.30
C PHE A 112 -21.55 10.31 8.26
N VAL A 113 -22.63 10.11 7.49
CA VAL A 113 -22.69 9.06 6.45
C VAL A 113 -21.63 9.33 5.36
N VAL A 114 -21.51 10.58 4.91
CA VAL A 114 -20.52 10.94 3.88
C VAL A 114 -19.09 10.76 4.39
N ARG A 115 -18.79 11.13 5.63
CA ARG A 115 -17.48 10.88 6.26
C ARG A 115 -17.19 9.39 6.36
N LEU A 116 -18.17 8.57 6.75
CA LEU A 116 -18.01 7.13 6.82
C LEU A 116 -17.65 6.55 5.43
N LEU A 117 -18.36 7.00 4.38
CA LEU A 117 -18.08 6.59 3.01
C LEU A 117 -16.66 6.97 2.57
N LEU A 118 -16.22 8.20 2.85
CA LEU A 118 -14.85 8.65 2.55
C LEU A 118 -13.80 7.83 3.31
N ILE A 119 -14.05 7.49 4.58
CA ILE A 119 -13.17 6.63 5.37
C ILE A 119 -13.07 5.24 4.75
N ILE A 120 -14.19 4.65 4.33
CA ILE A 120 -14.21 3.33 3.67
C ILE A 120 -13.38 3.37 2.40
N ILE A 121 -13.58 4.37 1.53
CA ILE A 121 -12.81 4.53 0.30
C ILE A 121 -11.31 4.63 0.61
N ARG A 122 -10.93 5.44 1.59
CA ARG A 122 -9.53 5.67 1.95
C ARG A 122 -8.87 4.47 2.65
N THR A 123 -9.65 3.59 3.25
CA THR A 123 -9.12 2.40 3.96
C THR A 123 -8.67 1.31 2.97
N ILE A 124 -9.24 1.28 1.77
CA ILE A 124 -8.88 0.29 0.76
C ILE A 124 -7.63 0.75 0.00
N PRO A 125 -6.56 -0.07 -0.06
CA PRO A 125 -5.36 0.27 -0.82
C PRO A 125 -5.65 0.50 -2.31
N ALA A 126 -5.00 1.49 -2.92
CA ALA A 126 -5.19 1.85 -4.33
C ALA A 126 -5.01 0.67 -5.32
N ILE A 127 -4.12 -0.27 -4.98
CA ILE A 127 -3.89 -1.46 -5.80
C ILE A 127 -5.14 -2.34 -5.93
N VAL A 128 -5.97 -2.41 -4.88
CA VAL A 128 -7.22 -3.20 -4.90
C VAL A 128 -8.20 -2.57 -5.87
N TYR A 129 -8.35 -1.25 -5.84
CA TYR A 129 -9.16 -0.51 -6.83
C TYR A 129 -8.64 -0.72 -8.25
N GLY A 130 -7.32 -0.64 -8.44
CA GLY A 130 -6.70 -0.89 -9.74
C GLY A 130 -7.06 -2.27 -10.29
N LEU A 131 -6.93 -3.31 -9.48
CA LEU A 131 -7.29 -4.67 -9.87
C LEU A 131 -8.79 -4.83 -10.16
N MET A 132 -9.65 -4.19 -9.37
CA MET A 132 -11.11 -4.19 -9.62
C MET A 132 -11.44 -3.52 -10.95
N PHE A 133 -10.89 -2.34 -11.22
CA PHE A 133 -11.14 -1.61 -12.46
C PHE A 133 -10.58 -2.37 -13.68
N ILE A 134 -9.39 -2.94 -13.59
CA ILE A 134 -8.84 -3.80 -14.65
C ILE A 134 -9.78 -4.97 -14.97
N ARG A 135 -10.43 -5.56 -13.97
CA ARG A 135 -11.41 -6.63 -14.18
C ARG A 135 -12.65 -6.17 -14.95
N VAL A 136 -13.07 -4.93 -14.77
CA VAL A 136 -14.30 -4.38 -15.35
C VAL A 136 -14.03 -3.75 -16.72
N THR A 137 -12.97 -2.97 -16.84
CA THR A 137 -12.65 -2.16 -18.04
C THR A 137 -11.59 -2.78 -18.93
N GLY A 138 -10.90 -3.82 -18.43
CA GLY A 138 -9.69 -4.34 -19.05
C GLY A 138 -8.43 -3.60 -18.62
N PRO A 139 -7.24 -4.19 -18.89
CA PRO A 139 -5.96 -3.55 -18.62
C PRO A 139 -5.76 -2.36 -19.57
N GLY A 140 -5.45 -1.17 -19.01
CA GLY A 140 -5.21 0.03 -19.81
C GLY A 140 -5.25 1.33 -19.02
N PRO A 141 -4.99 2.45 -19.69
CA PRO A 141 -4.94 3.79 -19.08
C PRO A 141 -6.22 4.18 -18.36
N PHE A 142 -7.36 3.75 -18.88
CA PHE A 142 -8.68 4.07 -18.32
C PHE A 142 -8.86 3.51 -16.90
N ALA A 143 -8.45 2.26 -16.66
CA ALA A 143 -8.45 1.67 -15.31
C ALA A 143 -7.55 2.47 -14.35
N GLY A 144 -6.41 2.96 -14.84
CA GLY A 144 -5.51 3.84 -14.09
C GLY A 144 -6.16 5.16 -13.70
N VAL A 145 -6.82 5.84 -14.63
CA VAL A 145 -7.54 7.10 -14.37
C VAL A 145 -8.64 6.91 -13.33
N LEU A 146 -9.44 5.84 -13.45
CA LEU A 146 -10.50 5.54 -12.46
C LEU A 146 -9.91 5.28 -11.07
N THR A 147 -8.81 4.52 -11.00
CA THR A 147 -8.13 4.24 -9.74
C THR A 147 -7.62 5.52 -9.09
N MET A 148 -6.92 6.35 -9.85
CA MET A 148 -6.39 7.62 -9.37
C MET A 148 -7.48 8.61 -8.98
N SER A 149 -8.58 8.69 -9.74
CA SER A 149 -9.70 9.57 -9.41
C SER A 149 -10.38 9.16 -8.10
N LEU A 150 -10.58 7.87 -7.87
CA LEU A 150 -11.22 7.39 -6.65
C LEU A 150 -10.31 7.54 -5.42
N THR A 151 -9.01 7.32 -5.57
CA THR A 151 -8.05 7.47 -4.46
C THR A 151 -7.67 8.91 -4.16
N SER A 152 -7.95 9.84 -5.06
CA SER A 152 -7.73 11.30 -4.87
C SER A 152 -8.88 12.00 -4.12
N ILE A 153 -9.98 11.30 -3.84
CA ILE A 153 -11.11 11.79 -3.04
C ILE A 153 -10.77 11.72 -1.55
#